data_04d0eea878b1866d3381c7443d82a411
#
_entry.id   04d0eea878b1866d3381c7443d82a411
#
_cell.length_a   1.000
_cell.length_b   1.000
_cell.length_c   1.000
_cell.angle_alpha   90.00
_cell.angle_beta   90.00
_cell.angle_gamma   90.00
#
_symmetry.space_group_name_H-M   'P 1'
#
loop_
_entity.id
_entity.type
_entity.pdbx_description
1 polymer ?
#
loop_
_entity_poly.entity_id
_entity_poly.type
_entity_poly.pdbx_seq_one_letter_code
_entity_poly.pdbx_strand_id
1 'polypeptide(L)'
;DAIAYRAFLRRPGPRARWVGAPQPRSSPAWRPFAGDLSARSAAYALSVLNALYRWLIEQRYVLANPFAGVKVRGGRPAQLDTSHAFTEHEWKLVRVVADGLEWSYGWSEPAAQRLRFMLDFAYATGLRISELVGAQLGAIDSDPHGDTWIRVVGKGHKAGKVVLPPLARAALDRYLVQRGLPVMPSKWRPSTPLVGSLGEDGSGISSWRLWRVMKRFFSTAADVVEEGTPALAEKLRQATPHWTRHTHATHLLQGGAELTTVRDNLRHASLATTSMYLHTD
;
A
#
# COMPACT_ATOMS: atom_id res chain seq x y z
N ASP A 1 31.89 12.54 11.87
CA ASP A 1 32.40 11.61 10.88
C ASP A 1 31.22 10.79 10.32
N ALA A 2 31.03 10.79 8.99
CA ALA A 2 29.91 10.15 8.32
C ALA A 2 29.92 8.61 8.42
N ILE A 3 31.12 8.03 8.56
CA ILE A 3 31.28 6.56 8.75
C ILE A 3 30.81 6.19 10.17
N ALA A 4 31.21 6.95 11.18
CA ALA A 4 30.75 6.75 12.56
C ALA A 4 29.25 6.94 12.68
N TYR A 5 28.67 7.92 11.98
CA TYR A 5 27.24 8.13 11.93
C TYR A 5 26.49 6.95 11.27
N ARG A 6 27.03 6.38 10.19
CA ARG A 6 26.50 5.15 9.60
C ARG A 6 26.49 3.98 10.59
N ALA A 7 27.57 3.80 11.35
CA ALA A 7 27.65 2.76 12.39
C ALA A 7 26.62 3.02 13.50
N PHE A 8 26.49 4.27 13.93
CA PHE A 8 25.49 4.70 14.92
C PHE A 8 24.06 4.39 14.45
N LEU A 9 23.68 4.69 13.22
CA LEU A 9 22.34 4.37 12.68
C LEU A 9 22.04 2.87 12.73
N ARG A 10 23.06 2.04 12.49
CA ARG A 10 22.91 0.57 12.53
C ARG A 10 22.83 0.04 13.95
N ARG A 11 23.40 0.73 14.91
CA ARG A 11 23.40 0.34 16.32
C ARG A 11 23.48 1.60 17.21
N PRO A 12 22.34 2.28 17.43
CA PRO A 12 22.32 3.51 18.21
C PRO A 12 22.81 3.27 19.64
N GLY A 13 23.84 3.99 20.06
CA GLY A 13 24.40 3.89 21.40
C GLY A 13 24.78 5.27 21.99
N PRO A 14 24.68 5.47 23.31
CA PRO A 14 24.15 4.55 24.33
C PRO A 14 22.64 4.34 24.22
N ARG A 15 22.19 3.07 24.33
CA ARG A 15 20.79 2.69 24.03
C ARG A 15 19.76 3.45 24.85
N ALA A 16 20.01 3.64 26.15
CA ALA A 16 19.09 4.35 27.04
C ALA A 16 18.78 5.79 26.58
N ARG A 17 19.69 6.41 25.84
CA ARG A 17 19.51 7.77 25.32
C ARG A 17 18.76 7.79 23.99
N TRP A 18 18.96 6.80 23.14
CA TRP A 18 18.56 6.85 21.73
C TRP A 18 17.46 5.89 21.36
N VAL A 19 17.25 4.82 22.13
CA VAL A 19 16.28 3.75 21.80
C VAL A 19 15.23 3.61 22.89
N GLY A 20 13.97 3.56 22.50
CA GLY A 20 12.85 3.40 23.44
C GLY A 20 11.59 2.89 22.74
N ALA A 21 10.59 2.53 23.54
CA ALA A 21 9.28 2.20 23.02
C ALA A 21 8.66 3.39 22.27
N PRO A 22 7.82 3.15 21.26
CA PRO A 22 7.12 4.22 20.55
C PRO A 22 6.30 5.10 21.50
N GLN A 23 6.60 6.40 21.51
CA GLN A 23 5.94 7.40 22.33
C GLN A 23 5.64 8.65 21.50
N PRO A 24 4.64 9.46 21.89
CA PRO A 24 4.44 10.80 21.29
C PRO A 24 5.71 11.65 21.43
N ARG A 25 6.04 12.47 20.44
CA ARG A 25 7.25 13.33 20.47
C ARG A 25 7.27 14.31 21.64
N SER A 26 6.11 14.66 22.19
CA SER A 26 5.96 15.51 23.36
C SER A 26 6.25 14.78 24.70
N SER A 27 6.38 13.46 24.68
CA SER A 27 6.66 12.68 25.89
C SER A 27 8.13 12.79 26.31
N PRO A 28 8.45 12.96 27.60
CA PRO A 28 9.83 12.91 28.11
C PRO A 28 10.51 11.55 27.86
N ALA A 29 9.71 10.49 27.74
CA ALA A 29 10.19 9.15 27.41
C ALA A 29 10.42 8.91 25.91
N TRP A 30 10.11 9.90 25.06
CA TRP A 30 10.32 9.75 23.61
C TRP A 30 11.80 9.56 23.27
N ARG A 31 12.05 8.62 22.38
CA ARG A 31 13.39 8.37 21.81
C ARG A 31 13.29 8.31 20.29
N PRO A 32 14.34 8.75 19.55
CA PRO A 32 14.28 8.81 18.08
C PRO A 32 14.23 7.45 17.40
N PHE A 33 14.65 6.37 18.07
CA PHE A 33 14.67 5.02 17.52
C PHE A 33 13.86 4.05 18.39
N ALA A 34 13.11 3.16 17.75
CA ALA A 34 12.50 2.00 18.41
C ALA A 34 13.48 0.82 18.50
N GLY A 35 14.60 0.86 17.80
CA GLY A 35 15.62 -0.17 17.72
C GLY A 35 16.70 0.17 16.71
N ASP A 36 17.51 -0.82 16.37
CA ASP A 36 18.54 -0.72 15.35
C ASP A 36 17.90 -0.52 13.96
N LEU A 37 18.42 0.37 13.13
CA LEU A 37 17.91 0.55 11.79
C LEU A 37 18.32 -0.60 10.87
N SER A 38 17.39 -1.04 10.03
CA SER A 38 17.71 -1.95 8.93
C SER A 38 18.75 -1.34 7.98
N ALA A 39 19.47 -2.17 7.21
CA ALA A 39 20.40 -1.69 6.19
C ALA A 39 19.73 -0.74 5.21
N ARG A 40 18.49 -1.03 4.81
CA ARG A 40 17.69 -0.21 3.90
C ARG A 40 17.35 1.15 4.53
N SER A 41 16.91 1.16 5.78
CA SER A 41 16.57 2.41 6.50
C SER A 41 17.80 3.28 6.72
N ALA A 42 18.94 2.69 7.09
CA ALA A 42 20.19 3.39 7.23
C ALA A 42 20.69 3.96 5.88
N ALA A 43 20.58 3.19 4.79
CA ALA A 43 20.91 3.66 3.44
C ALA A 43 20.02 4.82 3.01
N TYR A 44 18.73 4.77 3.32
CA TYR A 44 17.81 5.88 3.04
C TYR A 44 18.18 7.14 3.83
N ALA A 45 18.46 7.03 5.13
CA ALA A 45 18.90 8.17 5.95
C ALA A 45 20.17 8.82 5.39
N LEU A 46 21.14 8.01 5.00
CA LEU A 46 22.38 8.52 4.38
C LEU A 46 22.12 9.17 3.01
N SER A 47 21.17 8.67 2.22
CA SER A 47 20.80 9.27 0.93
C SER A 47 20.18 10.66 1.10
N VAL A 48 19.35 10.86 2.15
CA VAL A 48 18.78 12.16 2.49
C VAL A 48 19.87 13.15 2.89
N LEU A 49 20.82 12.74 3.75
CA LEU A 49 21.96 13.60 4.15
C LEU A 49 22.87 13.91 2.96
N ASN A 50 23.14 12.92 2.10
CA ASN A 50 23.90 13.15 0.88
C ASN A 50 23.23 14.19 -0.04
N ALA A 51 21.91 14.13 -0.20
CA ALA A 51 21.15 15.12 -0.98
C ALA A 51 21.21 16.51 -0.32
N LEU A 52 21.07 16.61 1.00
CA LEU A 52 21.18 17.86 1.75
C LEU A 52 22.55 18.50 1.56
N TYR A 53 23.63 17.72 1.74
CA TYR A 53 25.00 18.26 1.60
C TYR A 53 25.32 18.64 0.15
N ARG A 54 24.79 17.97 -0.84
CA ARG A 54 24.88 18.40 -2.25
C ARG A 54 24.25 19.77 -2.45
N TRP A 55 23.04 19.96 -1.95
CA TRP A 55 22.37 21.26 -1.99
C TRP A 55 23.14 22.33 -1.23
N LEU A 56 23.69 22.04 -0.04
CA LEU A 56 24.51 22.98 0.73
C LEU A 56 25.78 23.41 -0.02
N ILE A 57 26.41 22.52 -0.81
CA ILE A 57 27.54 22.85 -1.69
C ILE A 57 27.09 23.80 -2.80
N GLU A 58 25.95 23.49 -3.46
CA GLU A 58 25.37 24.34 -4.51
C GLU A 58 25.07 25.76 -3.98
N GLN A 59 24.60 25.85 -2.73
CA GLN A 59 24.34 27.13 -2.05
C GLN A 59 25.61 27.76 -1.43
N ARG A 60 26.80 27.16 -1.59
CA ARG A 60 28.09 27.62 -1.04
C ARG A 60 28.15 27.71 0.48
N TYR A 61 27.30 26.95 1.21
CA TYR A 61 27.37 26.88 2.67
C TYR A 61 28.51 25.96 3.18
N VAL A 62 28.88 24.93 2.41
CA VAL A 62 29.92 23.98 2.74
C VAL A 62 30.78 23.67 1.53
N LEU A 63 32.04 23.32 1.75
CA LEU A 63 32.99 23.04 0.67
C LEU A 63 32.97 21.58 0.20
N ALA A 64 32.53 20.65 1.07
CA ALA A 64 32.56 19.22 0.74
C ALA A 64 31.38 18.49 1.36
N ASN A 65 31.07 17.34 0.77
CA ASN A 65 30.00 16.45 1.25
C ASN A 65 30.64 15.27 2.01
N PRO A 66 30.52 15.22 3.36
CA PRO A 66 31.10 14.14 4.16
C PRO A 66 30.41 12.78 3.93
N PHE A 67 29.24 12.76 3.29
CA PHE A 67 28.48 11.55 2.97
C PHE A 67 28.73 11.06 1.53
N ALA A 68 29.53 11.76 0.74
CA ALA A 68 29.92 11.32 -0.60
C ALA A 68 30.62 9.96 -0.53
N GLY A 69 30.11 8.97 -1.27
CA GLY A 69 30.71 7.63 -1.30
C GLY A 69 30.43 6.75 -0.07
N VAL A 70 29.77 7.25 0.98
CA VAL A 70 29.41 6.43 2.16
C VAL A 70 28.25 5.51 1.78
N LYS A 71 28.56 4.23 1.53
CA LYS A 71 27.58 3.20 1.18
C LYS A 71 27.29 2.30 2.39
N VAL A 72 26.02 1.88 2.53
CA VAL A 72 25.67 0.79 3.44
C VAL A 72 25.91 -0.52 2.68
N ARG A 73 26.95 -1.27 3.06
CA ARG A 73 27.15 -2.64 2.58
C ARG A 73 26.12 -3.54 3.25
N GLY A 74 25.46 -4.41 2.48
CA GLY A 74 24.60 -5.46 3.04
C GLY A 74 23.12 -5.25 2.89
N GLY A 75 22.68 -4.81 1.72
CA GLY A 75 21.45 -5.33 1.17
C GLY A 75 21.86 -6.32 0.11
N ARG A 76 21.77 -7.62 0.34
CA ARG A 76 21.38 -8.52 -0.75
C ARG A 76 20.20 -7.81 -1.42
N PRO A 77 20.09 -7.78 -2.77
CA PRO A 77 18.82 -7.43 -3.40
C PRO A 77 17.78 -8.20 -2.59
N ALA A 78 16.78 -7.50 -2.07
CA ALA A 78 15.80 -8.12 -1.20
C ALA A 78 15.39 -9.41 -1.90
N GLN A 79 15.78 -10.53 -1.34
CA GLN A 79 15.25 -11.81 -1.76
C GLN A 79 13.75 -11.59 -1.66
N LEU A 80 13.09 -11.77 -2.77
CA LEU A 80 11.71 -11.43 -2.98
C LEU A 80 10.90 -12.02 -1.87
N ASP A 81 10.37 -11.16 -1.05
CA ASP A 81 9.54 -11.55 0.05
C ASP A 81 8.13 -11.78 -0.52
N THR A 82 7.96 -12.98 -1.10
CA THR A 82 6.66 -13.48 -1.55
C THR A 82 5.71 -13.73 -0.38
N SER A 83 6.21 -13.66 0.85
CA SER A 83 5.42 -13.75 2.08
C SER A 83 4.37 -12.63 2.19
N HIS A 84 4.49 -11.56 1.39
CA HIS A 84 3.58 -10.42 1.38
C HIS A 84 2.38 -10.57 0.41
N ALA A 85 2.14 -11.75 -0.17
CA ALA A 85 0.95 -12.06 -0.94
C ALA A 85 0.13 -13.16 -0.25
N PHE A 86 -1.19 -13.11 -0.38
CA PHE A 86 -2.06 -14.19 0.05
C PHE A 86 -2.16 -15.23 -1.07
N THR A 87 -2.20 -16.52 -0.73
CA THR A 87 -2.60 -17.58 -1.67
C THR A 87 -4.09 -17.43 -2.03
N GLU A 88 -4.57 -18.10 -3.06
CA GLU A 88 -5.99 -18.07 -3.42
C GLU A 88 -6.88 -18.56 -2.27
N HIS A 89 -6.46 -19.59 -1.55
CA HIS A 89 -7.20 -20.10 -0.40
C HIS A 89 -7.24 -19.09 0.74
N GLU A 90 -6.09 -18.51 1.10
CA GLU A 90 -6.01 -17.46 2.13
C GLU A 90 -6.85 -16.24 1.75
N TRP A 91 -6.81 -15.84 0.47
CA TRP A 91 -7.61 -14.72 -0.01
C TRP A 91 -9.11 -14.99 0.09
N LYS A 92 -9.55 -16.22 -0.21
CA LYS A 92 -10.95 -16.65 -0.02
C LYS A 92 -11.36 -16.53 1.45
N LEU A 93 -10.54 -16.98 2.39
CA LEU A 93 -10.81 -16.83 3.83
C LEU A 93 -10.92 -15.36 4.25
N VAL A 94 -10.00 -14.51 3.79
CA VAL A 94 -10.05 -13.06 4.01
C VAL A 94 -11.37 -12.46 3.50
N ARG A 95 -11.84 -12.91 2.35
CA ARG A 95 -13.10 -12.46 1.76
C ARG A 95 -14.32 -12.91 2.59
N VAL A 96 -14.33 -14.15 3.05
CA VAL A 96 -15.41 -14.67 3.93
C VAL A 96 -15.54 -13.82 5.19
N VAL A 97 -14.43 -13.45 5.83
CA VAL A 97 -14.45 -12.54 6.99
C VAL A 97 -14.99 -11.16 6.62
N ALA A 98 -14.57 -10.62 5.46
CA ALA A 98 -15.06 -9.32 4.99
C ALA A 98 -16.57 -9.32 4.71
N ASP A 99 -17.11 -10.45 4.28
CA ASP A 99 -18.55 -10.60 4.00
C ASP A 99 -19.39 -10.66 5.28
N GLY A 100 -18.82 -11.06 6.41
CA GLY A 100 -19.52 -11.15 7.71
C GLY A 100 -19.33 -9.94 8.64
N LEU A 101 -18.70 -8.86 8.19
CA LEU A 101 -18.24 -7.77 9.08
C LEU A 101 -19.35 -7.11 9.90
N GLU A 102 -20.49 -6.78 9.30
CA GLU A 102 -21.62 -6.14 10.00
C GLU A 102 -22.39 -7.10 10.91
N TRP A 103 -22.44 -8.37 10.55
CA TRP A 103 -23.24 -9.36 11.29
C TRP A 103 -22.48 -9.95 12.46
N SER A 104 -21.17 -10.16 12.32
CA SER A 104 -20.38 -10.92 13.28
C SER A 104 -19.31 -10.11 14.01
N TYR A 105 -18.87 -8.97 13.45
CA TYR A 105 -17.68 -8.27 13.96
C TYR A 105 -17.93 -6.80 14.30
N GLY A 106 -19.18 -6.38 14.43
CA GLY A 106 -19.56 -5.06 14.95
C GLY A 106 -19.16 -3.87 14.06
N TRP A 107 -19.07 -4.09 12.75
CA TRP A 107 -18.87 -2.99 11.79
C TRP A 107 -20.24 -2.42 11.39
N SER A 108 -20.33 -1.10 11.23
CA SER A 108 -21.49 -0.52 10.60
C SER A 108 -21.57 -0.91 9.12
N GLU A 109 -22.78 -1.12 8.59
CA GLU A 109 -22.98 -1.51 7.20
C GLU A 109 -22.24 -0.62 6.20
N PRO A 110 -22.28 0.74 6.28
CA PRO A 110 -21.51 1.58 5.36
C PRO A 110 -19.99 1.37 5.44
N ALA A 111 -19.48 1.09 6.64
CA ALA A 111 -18.05 0.83 6.82
C ALA A 111 -17.64 -0.53 6.24
N ALA A 112 -18.46 -1.57 6.43
CA ALA A 112 -18.25 -2.90 5.87
C ALA A 112 -18.33 -2.89 4.34
N GLN A 113 -19.33 -2.24 3.78
CA GLN A 113 -19.51 -2.10 2.33
C GLN A 113 -18.33 -1.35 1.69
N ARG A 114 -17.89 -0.25 2.30
CA ARG A 114 -16.70 0.48 1.85
C ARG A 114 -15.45 -0.41 1.89
N LEU A 115 -15.27 -1.20 2.95
CA LEU A 115 -14.13 -2.09 3.04
C LEU A 115 -14.17 -3.16 1.94
N ARG A 116 -15.32 -3.83 1.74
CA ARG A 116 -15.49 -4.82 0.66
C ARG A 116 -15.16 -4.23 -0.70
N PHE A 117 -15.67 -3.03 -0.97
CA PHE A 117 -15.31 -2.31 -2.19
C PHE A 117 -13.80 -2.09 -2.32
N MET A 118 -13.14 -1.60 -1.27
CA MET A 118 -11.69 -1.35 -1.30
C MET A 118 -10.89 -2.64 -1.53
N LEU A 119 -11.28 -3.74 -0.88
CA LEU A 119 -10.64 -5.04 -1.06
C LEU A 119 -10.78 -5.55 -2.50
N ASP A 120 -12.02 -5.63 -2.99
CA ASP A 120 -12.31 -6.17 -4.32
C ASP A 120 -11.73 -5.32 -5.44
N PHE A 121 -11.90 -3.99 -5.33
CA PHE A 121 -11.43 -3.07 -6.35
C PHE A 121 -9.89 -3.00 -6.39
N ALA A 122 -9.24 -2.92 -5.23
CA ALA A 122 -7.79 -2.91 -5.16
C ALA A 122 -7.17 -4.25 -5.61
N TYR A 123 -7.80 -5.38 -5.26
CA TYR A 123 -7.39 -6.70 -5.72
C TYR A 123 -7.58 -6.85 -7.23
N ALA A 124 -8.72 -6.46 -7.77
CA ALA A 124 -9.02 -6.62 -9.19
C ALA A 124 -8.17 -5.71 -10.11
N THR A 125 -7.77 -4.54 -9.63
CA THR A 125 -7.05 -3.53 -10.42
C THR A 125 -5.57 -3.42 -10.11
N GLY A 126 -5.12 -3.95 -8.98
CA GLY A 126 -3.75 -3.78 -8.50
C GLY A 126 -3.36 -2.32 -8.19
N LEU A 127 -4.31 -1.40 -8.01
CA LEU A 127 -4.04 0.01 -7.72
C LEU A 127 -3.28 0.22 -6.41
N ARG A 128 -2.41 1.23 -6.37
CA ARG A 128 -1.84 1.70 -5.10
C ARG A 128 -2.90 2.43 -4.29
N ILE A 129 -2.76 2.44 -2.96
CA ILE A 129 -3.68 3.15 -2.07
C ILE A 129 -3.83 4.62 -2.45
N SER A 130 -2.72 5.30 -2.74
CA SER A 130 -2.75 6.71 -3.13
C SER A 130 -3.49 6.95 -4.46
N GLU A 131 -3.41 6.01 -5.38
CA GLU A 131 -4.13 6.04 -6.66
C GLU A 131 -5.63 5.78 -6.44
N LEU A 132 -5.97 4.81 -5.60
CA LEU A 132 -7.36 4.49 -5.25
C LEU A 132 -8.05 5.67 -4.54
N VAL A 133 -7.37 6.29 -3.57
CA VAL A 133 -7.89 7.42 -2.79
C VAL A 133 -8.00 8.69 -3.64
N GLY A 134 -7.04 8.92 -4.54
CA GLY A 134 -7.03 10.09 -5.42
C GLY A 134 -7.97 9.99 -6.62
N ALA A 135 -8.55 8.81 -6.87
CA ALA A 135 -9.41 8.61 -8.01
C ALA A 135 -10.81 9.19 -7.81
N GLN A 136 -11.40 9.64 -8.91
CA GLN A 136 -12.77 10.16 -9.01
C GLN A 136 -13.55 9.39 -10.07
N LEU A 137 -14.88 9.41 -10.02
CA LEU A 137 -15.72 8.73 -11.01
C LEU A 137 -15.46 9.24 -12.43
N GLY A 138 -15.15 10.52 -12.61
CA GLY A 138 -14.78 11.10 -13.90
C GLY A 138 -13.44 10.63 -14.49
N ALA A 139 -12.68 9.84 -13.72
CA ALA A 139 -11.49 9.19 -14.23
C ALA A 139 -11.77 7.84 -14.91
N ILE A 140 -13.01 7.36 -14.85
CA ILE A 140 -13.43 6.09 -15.44
C ILE A 140 -14.02 6.39 -16.82
N ASP A 141 -13.43 5.79 -17.85
CA ASP A 141 -13.86 5.87 -19.23
C ASP A 141 -14.23 4.48 -19.76
N SER A 142 -15.12 4.43 -20.74
CA SER A 142 -15.42 3.22 -21.50
C SER A 142 -15.17 3.50 -22.97
N ASP A 143 -14.64 2.51 -23.69
CA ASP A 143 -14.48 2.59 -25.13
C ASP A 143 -15.75 2.09 -25.87
N PRO A 144 -15.82 2.26 -27.20
CA PRO A 144 -16.94 1.78 -27.99
C PRO A 144 -17.12 0.25 -27.99
N HIS A 145 -16.09 -0.51 -27.59
CA HIS A 145 -16.13 -1.97 -27.50
C HIS A 145 -16.63 -2.45 -26.14
N GLY A 146 -16.86 -1.52 -25.16
CA GLY A 146 -17.33 -1.83 -23.83
C GLY A 146 -16.24 -2.05 -22.80
N ASP A 147 -14.97 -1.96 -23.20
CA ASP A 147 -13.86 -2.01 -22.25
C ASP A 147 -13.84 -0.76 -21.37
N THR A 148 -13.67 -0.97 -20.09
CA THR A 148 -13.69 0.11 -19.10
C THR A 148 -12.31 0.29 -18.48
N TRP A 149 -11.89 1.53 -18.32
CA TRP A 149 -10.57 1.93 -17.82
C TRP A 149 -10.69 2.97 -16.73
N ILE A 150 -9.74 2.98 -15.81
CA ILE A 150 -9.57 4.09 -14.89
C ILE A 150 -8.23 4.80 -15.15
N ARG A 151 -8.29 6.11 -15.32
CA ARG A 151 -7.11 6.97 -15.38
C ARG A 151 -6.61 7.22 -13.96
N VAL A 152 -5.31 7.09 -13.76
CA VAL A 152 -4.68 7.31 -12.45
C VAL A 152 -3.40 8.11 -12.60
N VAL A 153 -3.07 8.85 -11.56
CA VAL A 153 -1.79 9.58 -11.47
C VAL A 153 -0.90 8.86 -10.46
N GLY A 154 0.19 8.29 -10.94
CA GLY A 154 1.16 7.56 -10.14
C GLY A 154 2.24 8.44 -9.54
N LYS A 155 3.25 7.80 -8.94
CA LYS A 155 4.43 8.46 -8.37
C LYS A 155 5.15 9.30 -9.45
N GLY A 156 5.49 10.54 -9.10
CA GLY A 156 6.11 11.50 -10.03
C GLY A 156 5.13 12.09 -11.05
N HIS A 157 3.83 12.16 -10.72
CA HIS A 157 2.76 12.72 -11.58
C HIS A 157 2.61 12.02 -12.94
N LYS A 158 3.09 10.78 -13.06
CA LYS A 158 2.93 10.01 -14.30
C LYS A 158 1.49 9.51 -14.41
N ALA A 159 0.81 9.97 -15.46
CA ALA A 159 -0.51 9.46 -15.82
C ALA A 159 -0.40 8.01 -16.35
N GLY A 160 -1.44 7.23 -16.05
CA GLY A 160 -1.58 5.87 -16.56
C GLY A 160 -3.03 5.44 -16.62
N LYS A 161 -3.30 4.38 -17.34
CA LYS A 161 -4.63 3.73 -17.42
C LYS A 161 -4.53 2.33 -16.85
N VAL A 162 -5.59 1.88 -16.19
CA VAL A 162 -5.74 0.52 -15.69
C VAL A 162 -7.08 0.00 -16.14
N VAL A 163 -7.12 -1.22 -16.68
CA VAL A 163 -8.37 -1.89 -17.05
C VAL A 163 -9.21 -2.13 -15.81
N LEU A 164 -10.50 -1.91 -15.91
CA LEU A 164 -11.47 -2.32 -14.89
C LEU A 164 -12.05 -3.69 -15.29
N PRO A 165 -11.54 -4.79 -14.75
CA PRO A 165 -12.12 -6.10 -15.02
C PRO A 165 -13.53 -6.20 -14.41
N PRO A 166 -14.34 -7.20 -14.85
CA PRO A 166 -15.72 -7.37 -14.39
C PRO A 166 -15.88 -7.36 -12.86
N LEU A 167 -14.93 -7.94 -12.14
CA LEU A 167 -14.92 -7.93 -10.67
C LEU A 167 -14.84 -6.50 -10.09
N ALA A 168 -13.97 -5.65 -10.66
CA ALA A 168 -13.83 -4.26 -10.21
C ALA A 168 -15.11 -3.47 -10.53
N ARG A 169 -15.67 -3.67 -11.71
CA ARG A 169 -16.90 -3.01 -12.12
C ARG A 169 -18.08 -3.41 -11.22
N ALA A 170 -18.27 -4.70 -10.97
CA ALA A 170 -19.32 -5.19 -10.09
C ALA A 170 -19.15 -4.69 -8.64
N ALA A 171 -17.92 -4.61 -8.15
CA ALA A 171 -17.63 -4.03 -6.83
C ALA A 171 -17.98 -2.54 -6.77
N LEU A 172 -17.65 -1.78 -7.82
CA LEU A 172 -18.00 -0.37 -7.94
C LEU A 172 -19.51 -0.17 -7.96
N ASP A 173 -20.23 -0.92 -8.77
CA ASP A 173 -21.69 -0.79 -8.92
C ASP A 173 -22.40 -1.04 -7.58
N ARG A 174 -22.03 -2.10 -6.85
CA ARG A 174 -22.56 -2.38 -5.50
C ARG A 174 -22.28 -1.23 -4.53
N TYR A 175 -21.07 -0.70 -4.57
CA TYR A 175 -20.66 0.39 -3.68
C TYR A 175 -21.37 1.72 -4.01
N LEU A 176 -21.61 2.01 -5.29
CA LEU A 176 -22.37 3.19 -5.70
C LEU A 176 -23.81 3.10 -5.23
N VAL A 177 -24.47 1.94 -5.40
CA VAL A 177 -25.83 1.71 -4.88
C VAL A 177 -25.90 1.95 -3.37
N GLN A 178 -24.97 1.40 -2.62
CA GLN A 178 -24.89 1.57 -1.17
C GLN A 178 -24.69 3.06 -0.76
N ARG A 179 -23.99 3.85 -1.58
CA ARG A 179 -23.84 5.30 -1.38
C ARG A 179 -25.02 6.13 -1.87
N GLY A 180 -26.07 5.54 -2.38
CA GLY A 180 -27.17 6.26 -3.03
C GLY A 180 -26.77 6.99 -4.32
N LEU A 181 -25.71 6.53 -4.99
CA LEU A 181 -25.18 7.14 -6.21
C LEU A 181 -25.62 6.34 -7.45
N PRO A 182 -25.81 7.02 -8.60
CA PRO A 182 -26.19 6.33 -9.83
C PRO A 182 -25.08 5.37 -10.30
N VAL A 183 -25.49 4.18 -10.76
CA VAL A 183 -24.59 3.19 -11.37
C VAL A 183 -24.24 3.56 -12.81
N MET A 184 -25.14 4.25 -13.50
CA MET A 184 -24.98 4.65 -14.90
C MET A 184 -23.94 5.75 -15.05
N PRO A 185 -22.84 5.54 -15.81
CA PRO A 185 -21.74 6.51 -15.93
C PRO A 185 -22.16 7.91 -16.41
N SER A 186 -23.14 7.98 -17.31
CA SER A 186 -23.66 9.24 -17.84
C SER A 186 -24.33 10.14 -16.79
N LYS A 187 -24.68 9.58 -15.62
CA LYS A 187 -25.26 10.32 -14.49
C LYS A 187 -24.26 10.64 -13.39
N TRP A 188 -22.99 10.28 -13.56
CA TRP A 188 -21.98 10.56 -12.56
C TRP A 188 -21.60 12.03 -12.54
N ARG A 189 -21.35 12.54 -11.36
CA ARG A 189 -20.62 13.80 -11.18
C ARG A 189 -19.12 13.47 -11.26
N PRO A 190 -18.36 14.01 -12.22
CA PRO A 190 -16.97 13.65 -12.44
C PRO A 190 -16.07 13.82 -11.22
N SER A 191 -16.32 14.81 -10.39
CA SER A 191 -15.55 15.11 -9.17
C SER A 191 -15.90 14.21 -7.98
N THR A 192 -16.86 13.31 -8.10
CA THR A 192 -17.23 12.40 -7.00
C THR A 192 -16.06 11.47 -6.68
N PRO A 193 -15.57 11.44 -5.41
CA PRO A 193 -14.50 10.53 -5.03
C PRO A 193 -14.89 9.06 -5.22
N LEU A 194 -13.97 8.28 -5.78
CA LEU A 194 -14.15 6.84 -5.97
C LEU A 194 -14.39 6.14 -4.62
N VAL A 195 -13.59 6.47 -3.61
CA VAL A 195 -13.78 6.00 -2.23
C VAL A 195 -14.24 7.15 -1.36
N GLY A 196 -15.49 7.13 -0.93
CA GLY A 196 -16.07 8.16 -0.06
C GLY A 196 -15.62 8.05 1.40
N SER A 197 -15.64 9.17 2.09
CA SER A 197 -15.67 9.19 3.56
C SER A 197 -17.01 8.61 4.06
N LEU A 198 -17.13 8.34 5.36
CA LEU A 198 -18.44 7.99 5.96
C LEU A 198 -19.16 9.22 6.53
N GLY A 199 -18.58 10.40 6.35
CA GLY A 199 -19.24 11.66 6.70
C GLY A 199 -20.22 12.11 5.61
N GLU A 200 -21.12 13.02 5.97
CA GLU A 200 -22.14 13.55 5.08
C GLU A 200 -21.62 14.61 4.07
N ASP A 201 -20.35 15.00 4.21
CA ASP A 201 -19.71 16.06 3.41
C ASP A 201 -19.38 15.65 1.97
N GLY A 202 -19.63 14.39 1.58
CA GLY A 202 -19.33 13.88 0.24
C GLY A 202 -17.84 13.80 -0.08
N SER A 203 -16.96 14.05 0.90
CA SER A 203 -15.50 14.01 0.72
C SER A 203 -14.99 12.60 0.45
N GLY A 204 -13.75 12.51 -0.09
CA GLY A 204 -13.02 11.25 -0.21
C GLY A 204 -12.37 10.83 1.10
N ILE A 205 -12.07 9.53 1.21
CA ILE A 205 -11.26 9.02 2.32
C ILE A 205 -9.80 9.44 2.15
N SER A 206 -9.10 9.79 3.23
CA SER A 206 -7.65 10.02 3.17
C SER A 206 -6.86 8.69 3.14
N SER A 207 -5.65 8.71 2.55
CA SER A 207 -4.76 7.54 2.51
C SER A 207 -4.45 6.98 3.90
N TRP A 208 -4.28 7.86 4.90
CA TRP A 208 -4.04 7.45 6.28
C TRP A 208 -5.26 6.75 6.90
N ARG A 209 -6.47 7.29 6.67
CA ARG A 209 -7.72 6.69 7.17
C ARG A 209 -7.98 5.35 6.50
N LEU A 210 -7.78 5.25 5.18
CA LEU A 210 -7.87 3.98 4.44
C LEU A 210 -6.90 2.95 5.01
N TRP A 211 -5.64 3.34 5.22
CA TRP A 211 -4.64 2.46 5.81
C TRP A 211 -5.07 1.93 7.18
N ARG A 212 -5.59 2.79 8.06
CA ARG A 212 -6.11 2.39 9.38
C ARG A 212 -7.30 1.42 9.30
N VAL A 213 -8.23 1.69 8.41
CA VAL A 213 -9.41 0.83 8.18
C VAL A 213 -8.97 -0.56 7.73
N MET A 214 -8.08 -0.64 6.77
CA MET A 214 -7.54 -1.92 6.30
C MET A 214 -6.74 -2.66 7.37
N LYS A 215 -5.91 -1.95 8.16
CA LYS A 215 -5.18 -2.56 9.28
C LYS A 215 -6.12 -3.09 10.35
N ARG A 216 -7.17 -2.35 10.71
CA ARG A 216 -8.21 -2.84 11.63
C ARG A 216 -8.87 -4.10 11.09
N PHE A 217 -9.22 -4.12 9.81
CA PHE A 217 -9.81 -5.29 9.17
C PHE A 217 -8.88 -6.50 9.22
N PHE A 218 -7.61 -6.35 8.83
CA PHE A 218 -6.64 -7.46 8.87
C PHE A 218 -6.43 -7.98 10.30
N SER A 219 -6.46 -7.11 11.31
CA SER A 219 -6.44 -7.54 12.72
C SER A 219 -7.68 -8.34 13.08
N THR A 220 -8.88 -7.86 12.74
CA THR A 220 -10.13 -8.62 12.94
C THR A 220 -10.08 -9.97 12.24
N ALA A 221 -9.62 -10.01 10.99
CA ALA A 221 -9.51 -11.26 10.24
C ALA A 221 -8.49 -12.22 10.87
N ALA A 222 -7.38 -11.72 11.40
CA ALA A 222 -6.40 -12.53 12.12
C ALA A 222 -7.02 -13.21 13.35
N ASP A 223 -7.76 -12.45 14.14
CA ASP A 223 -8.41 -12.98 15.36
C ASP A 223 -9.45 -14.06 15.02
N VAL A 224 -10.18 -13.90 13.90
CA VAL A 224 -11.19 -14.86 13.44
C VAL A 224 -10.59 -16.17 12.97
N VAL A 225 -9.44 -16.13 12.27
CA VAL A 225 -8.84 -17.34 11.68
C VAL A 225 -7.82 -18.00 12.59
N GLU A 226 -7.53 -17.44 13.77
CA GLU A 226 -6.42 -17.86 14.63
C GLU A 226 -6.51 -19.33 15.07
N GLU A 227 -7.69 -19.78 15.48
CA GLU A 227 -7.87 -21.17 15.93
C GLU A 227 -7.70 -22.19 14.80
N GLY A 228 -8.19 -21.88 13.59
CA GLY A 228 -8.13 -22.79 12.45
C GLY A 228 -6.84 -22.71 11.64
N THR A 229 -6.25 -21.53 11.53
CA THR A 229 -5.09 -21.23 10.69
C THR A 229 -4.14 -20.23 11.34
N PRO A 230 -3.39 -20.61 12.41
CA PRO A 230 -2.51 -19.67 13.13
C PRO A 230 -1.45 -18.99 12.26
N ALA A 231 -0.93 -19.70 11.25
CA ALA A 231 0.04 -19.15 10.30
C ALA A 231 -0.56 -18.01 9.47
N LEU A 232 -1.82 -18.13 9.04
CA LEU A 232 -2.54 -17.06 8.35
C LEU A 232 -2.83 -15.90 9.30
N ALA A 233 -3.19 -16.16 10.55
CA ALA A 233 -3.42 -15.12 11.53
C ALA A 233 -2.17 -14.26 11.73
N GLU A 234 -1.00 -14.86 11.91
CA GLU A 234 0.26 -14.12 12.03
C GLU A 234 0.57 -13.31 10.76
N LYS A 235 0.35 -13.90 9.59
CA LYS A 235 0.49 -13.24 8.30
C LYS A 235 -0.45 -12.03 8.18
N LEU A 236 -1.71 -12.14 8.60
CA LEU A 236 -2.69 -11.06 8.60
C LEU A 236 -2.31 -9.92 9.55
N ARG A 237 -1.76 -10.21 10.73
CA ARG A 237 -1.28 -9.18 11.68
C ARG A 237 -0.19 -8.31 11.05
N GLN A 238 0.65 -8.88 10.20
CA GLN A 238 1.69 -8.16 9.46
C GLN A 238 1.15 -7.46 8.22
N ALA A 239 0.03 -7.91 7.66
CA ALA A 239 -0.50 -7.43 6.40
C ALA A 239 -0.75 -5.93 6.40
N THR A 240 -0.47 -5.32 5.27
CA THR A 240 -0.74 -3.93 4.96
C THR A 240 -1.61 -3.83 3.71
N PRO A 241 -2.27 -2.71 3.45
CA PRO A 241 -3.05 -2.55 2.23
C PRO A 241 -2.26 -2.79 0.93
N HIS A 242 -0.94 -2.71 0.97
CA HIS A 242 -0.10 -2.99 -0.20
C HIS A 242 -0.10 -4.47 -0.58
N TRP A 243 -0.43 -5.35 0.36
CA TRP A 243 -0.52 -6.79 0.12
C TRP A 243 -1.63 -7.17 -0.86
N THR A 244 -2.72 -6.40 -0.95
CA THR A 244 -3.75 -6.64 -1.98
C THR A 244 -3.19 -6.54 -3.39
N ARG A 245 -2.26 -5.60 -3.61
CA ARG A 245 -1.56 -5.42 -4.88
C ARG A 245 -0.54 -6.54 -5.14
N HIS A 246 0.17 -7.01 -4.11
CA HIS A 246 1.06 -8.16 -4.22
C HIS A 246 0.26 -9.42 -4.57
N THR A 247 -0.86 -9.64 -3.87
CA THR A 247 -1.77 -10.75 -4.14
C THR A 247 -2.32 -10.71 -5.56
N HIS A 248 -2.77 -9.54 -6.05
CA HIS A 248 -3.18 -9.34 -7.44
C HIS A 248 -2.08 -9.78 -8.43
N ALA A 249 -0.84 -9.29 -8.22
CA ALA A 249 0.27 -9.60 -9.12
C ALA A 249 0.60 -11.11 -9.13
N THR A 250 0.66 -11.72 -7.94
CA THR A 250 0.95 -13.14 -7.78
C THR A 250 -0.12 -14.00 -8.45
N HIS A 251 -1.39 -13.72 -8.20
CA HIS A 251 -2.49 -14.50 -8.79
C HIS A 251 -2.58 -14.34 -10.32
N LEU A 252 -2.29 -13.15 -10.86
CA LEU A 252 -2.22 -12.96 -12.31
C LEU A 252 -1.12 -13.82 -12.94
N LEU A 253 0.07 -13.88 -12.34
CA LEU A 253 1.19 -14.70 -12.82
C LEU A 253 0.88 -16.18 -12.71
N GLN A 254 0.32 -16.63 -11.58
CA GLN A 254 -0.14 -18.01 -11.39
C GLN A 254 -1.25 -18.40 -12.37
N GLY A 255 -2.10 -17.44 -12.75
CA GLY A 255 -3.11 -17.60 -13.80
C GLY A 255 -2.56 -17.57 -15.23
N GLY A 256 -1.23 -17.53 -15.41
CA GLY A 256 -0.57 -17.58 -16.72
C GLY A 256 -0.41 -16.23 -17.43
N ALA A 257 -0.65 -15.10 -16.75
CA ALA A 257 -0.38 -13.80 -17.36
C ALA A 257 1.13 -13.59 -17.56
N GLU A 258 1.51 -13.01 -18.69
CA GLU A 258 2.90 -12.66 -18.94
C GLU A 258 3.42 -11.59 -17.97
N LEU A 259 4.69 -11.73 -17.56
CA LEU A 259 5.36 -10.80 -16.66
C LEU A 259 5.32 -9.35 -17.14
N THR A 260 5.44 -9.15 -18.44
CA THR A 260 5.35 -7.83 -19.09
C THR A 260 3.97 -7.22 -18.93
N THR A 261 2.92 -8.01 -19.11
CA THR A 261 1.51 -7.60 -18.91
C THR A 261 1.27 -7.21 -17.46
N VAL A 262 1.73 -8.01 -16.50
CA VAL A 262 1.60 -7.71 -15.06
C VAL A 262 2.41 -6.46 -14.70
N ARG A 263 3.63 -6.29 -15.22
CA ARG A 263 4.43 -5.07 -15.02
C ARG A 263 3.66 -3.83 -15.50
N ASP A 264 3.11 -3.88 -16.69
CA ASP A 264 2.46 -2.73 -17.33
C ASP A 264 1.14 -2.40 -16.61
N ASN A 265 0.36 -3.41 -16.22
CA ASN A 265 -0.84 -3.24 -15.40
C ASN A 265 -0.49 -2.59 -14.05
N LEU A 266 0.57 -3.03 -13.41
CA LEU A 266 1.06 -2.45 -12.16
C LEU A 266 1.79 -1.13 -12.35
N ARG A 267 2.14 -0.75 -13.58
CA ARG A 267 2.93 0.45 -13.90
C ARG A 267 4.25 0.48 -13.12
N HIS A 268 4.95 -0.65 -13.11
CA HIS A 268 6.29 -0.75 -12.55
C HIS A 268 7.31 -0.16 -13.53
N ALA A 269 8.21 0.68 -13.02
CA ALA A 269 9.24 1.32 -13.84
C ALA A 269 10.29 0.31 -14.37
N SER A 270 10.36 -0.90 -13.81
CA SER A 270 11.35 -1.92 -14.18
C SER A 270 10.75 -3.32 -14.06
N LEU A 271 11.15 -4.21 -14.97
CA LEU A 271 10.82 -5.64 -14.91
C LEU A 271 11.33 -6.28 -13.62
N ALA A 272 12.49 -5.85 -13.11
CA ALA A 272 13.03 -6.36 -11.85
C ALA A 272 12.08 -6.16 -10.66
N THR A 273 11.23 -5.14 -10.69
CA THR A 273 10.20 -4.93 -9.66
C THR A 273 9.05 -5.92 -9.81
N THR A 274 8.77 -6.42 -11.00
CA THR A 274 7.68 -7.35 -11.28
C THR A 274 8.16 -8.81 -11.22
N SER A 275 9.40 -9.11 -11.61
CA SER A 275 9.98 -10.45 -11.48
C SER A 275 10.02 -10.95 -10.03
N MET A 276 9.82 -10.03 -9.11
CA MET A 276 9.64 -10.33 -7.69
C MET A 276 8.49 -11.30 -7.39
N TYR A 277 7.54 -11.43 -8.25
CA TYR A 277 6.36 -12.29 -8.07
C TYR A 277 6.48 -13.66 -8.73
N LEU A 278 7.59 -13.95 -9.43
CA LEU A 278 7.78 -15.20 -10.17
C LEU A 278 8.19 -16.42 -9.30
N HIS A 279 8.61 -16.19 -8.06
CA HIS A 279 9.18 -17.23 -7.22
C HIS A 279 8.25 -17.62 -6.06
N THR A 280 7.01 -17.93 -6.39
CA THR A 280 5.95 -18.34 -5.42
C THR A 280 5.65 -19.84 -5.52
N ASP A 281 6.67 -20.68 -5.78
CA ASP A 281 6.53 -22.14 -5.67
C ASP A 281 6.88 -22.62 -4.27
#